data_201ffb7cf0becb1d1f392dec3bfd8e37
#
_entry.id   201ffb7cf0becb1d1f392dec3bfd8e37
#
_cell.length_a   1.000
_cell.length_b   1.000
_cell.length_c   1.000
_cell.angle_alpha   90.00
_cell.angle_beta   90.00
_cell.angle_gamma   90.00
#
_symmetry.space_group_name_H-M   'P 1'
#
loop_
_entity.id
_entity.type
_entity.pdbx_description
1 polymer ?
#
loop_
_entity_poly.entity_id
_entity_poly.type
_entity_poly.pdbx_seq_one_letter_code
_entity_poly.pdbx_strand_id
1 'polypeptide(L)'
;MRLICGILQPTNGSITCDNIRISDMGTEYRRLLGYLPQDFGYYGDFTAVRFLNYMATLKALPRDYAKGRVEELLELVDLKDVKNKKLKTYSGGMLRRIGIAQALLNEADILILDEPTAGLDPKERVRFRNIISSLGKNRIVLLSTHIVSDIEYIADCILMMKNGELIRQGTENEMNADVQGYVWKCVVPECEVQRLNEKYVVSNLRNSGENVELRIVSDIQPTKNAETTEATLEDAYLYYTQVLRGKKNAVV
;
A
#
# COMPACT_ATOMS: atom_id res chain seq x y z
N MET A 1 9.51 5.98 -0.58
CA MET A 1 8.62 7.15 -0.78
C MET A 1 9.35 8.49 -0.64
N ARG A 2 10.04 8.82 0.47
CA ARG A 2 10.64 10.15 0.72
C ARG A 2 11.63 10.65 -0.36
N LEU A 3 12.39 9.74 -1.00
CA LEU A 3 13.28 10.09 -2.12
C LEU A 3 12.50 10.57 -3.34
N ILE A 4 11.42 9.87 -3.70
CA ILE A 4 10.56 10.23 -4.83
C ILE A 4 9.83 11.56 -4.55
N CYS A 5 9.44 11.82 -3.30
CA CYS A 5 8.84 13.11 -2.92
C CYS A 5 9.85 14.28 -2.91
N GLY A 6 11.14 14.02 -3.12
CA GLY A 6 12.19 15.05 -3.02
C GLY A 6 12.44 15.55 -1.61
N ILE A 7 11.96 14.83 -0.57
CA ILE A 7 12.20 15.15 0.85
C ILE A 7 13.62 14.74 1.26
N LEU A 8 14.11 13.63 0.70
CA LEU A 8 15.48 13.15 0.85
C LEU A 8 16.18 13.18 -0.49
N GLN A 9 17.49 13.37 -0.47
CA GLN A 9 18.34 13.26 -1.65
C GLN A 9 18.97 11.87 -1.72
N PRO A 10 19.08 11.25 -2.92
CA PRO A 10 19.80 9.99 -3.07
C PRO A 10 21.29 10.20 -2.79
N THR A 11 21.92 9.26 -2.08
CA THR A 11 23.36 9.27 -1.85
C THR A 11 24.12 9.03 -3.17
N ASN A 12 23.60 8.15 -4.01
CA ASN A 12 24.09 7.83 -5.34
C ASN A 12 22.92 7.67 -6.32
N GLY A 13 23.19 7.84 -7.61
CA GLY A 13 22.18 7.75 -8.67
C GLY A 13 21.32 9.01 -8.77
N SER A 14 20.25 8.93 -9.55
CA SER A 14 19.32 10.03 -9.76
C SER A 14 17.89 9.51 -9.97
N ILE A 15 16.91 10.35 -9.66
CA ILE A 15 15.52 10.11 -9.93
C ILE A 15 15.10 11.09 -11.01
N THR A 16 14.41 10.61 -12.05
CA THR A 16 13.95 11.44 -13.16
C THR A 16 12.43 11.35 -13.31
N CYS A 17 11.84 12.44 -13.76
CA CYS A 17 10.47 12.54 -14.24
C CYS A 17 10.54 13.09 -15.67
N ASP A 18 9.98 12.39 -16.65
CA ASP A 18 10.07 12.73 -18.08
C ASP A 18 11.51 13.03 -18.55
N ASN A 19 12.47 12.18 -18.13
CA ASN A 19 13.90 12.29 -18.39
C ASN A 19 14.61 13.51 -17.78
N ILE A 20 13.92 14.33 -16.97
CA ILE A 20 14.50 15.45 -16.24
C ILE A 20 14.73 15.03 -14.80
N ARG A 21 15.89 15.34 -14.23
CA ARG A 21 16.14 15.06 -12.80
C ARG A 21 15.19 15.85 -11.93
N ILE A 22 14.53 15.19 -10.97
CA ILE A 22 13.57 15.86 -10.07
C ILE A 22 14.24 16.97 -9.24
N SER A 23 15.55 16.87 -8.97
CA SER A 23 16.34 17.94 -8.33
C SER A 23 16.36 19.22 -9.16
N ASP A 24 16.36 19.10 -10.47
CA ASP A 24 16.50 20.22 -11.40
C ASP A 24 15.14 20.87 -11.72
N MET A 25 14.06 20.11 -11.58
CA MET A 25 12.68 20.60 -11.76
C MET A 25 12.21 21.51 -10.63
N GLY A 26 12.71 21.34 -9.43
CA GLY A 26 12.40 22.18 -8.27
C GLY A 26 10.92 22.28 -7.94
N THR A 27 10.33 23.47 -8.11
CA THR A 27 8.90 23.73 -7.82
C THR A 27 7.97 23.06 -8.81
N GLU A 28 8.37 22.90 -10.07
CA GLU A 28 7.54 22.26 -11.10
C GLU A 28 7.27 20.80 -10.72
N TYR A 29 8.28 20.06 -10.28
CA TYR A 29 8.07 18.70 -9.81
C TYR A 29 7.10 18.64 -8.61
N ARG A 30 7.25 19.56 -7.64
CA ARG A 30 6.36 19.61 -6.47
C ARG A 30 4.90 19.94 -6.83
N ARG A 31 4.65 20.64 -7.92
CA ARG A 31 3.29 20.88 -8.43
C ARG A 31 2.61 19.61 -8.94
N LEU A 32 3.39 18.68 -9.51
CA LEU A 32 2.88 17.38 -9.98
C LEU A 32 2.52 16.45 -8.83
N LEU A 33 3.03 16.70 -7.60
CA LEU A 33 2.92 15.76 -6.48
C LEU A 33 1.76 16.06 -5.55
N GLY A 34 1.02 15.00 -5.21
CA GLY A 34 0.24 14.86 -4.00
C GLY A 34 0.88 13.84 -3.08
N TYR A 35 1.09 14.17 -1.81
CA TYR A 35 1.74 13.26 -0.87
C TYR A 35 0.94 13.11 0.42
N LEU A 36 0.64 11.86 0.77
CA LEU A 36 0.12 11.45 2.07
C LEU A 36 1.21 10.64 2.79
N PRO A 37 1.87 11.20 3.81
CA PRO A 37 2.85 10.46 4.61
C PRO A 37 2.17 9.45 5.53
N GLN A 38 2.95 8.46 6.01
CA GLN A 38 2.51 7.49 7.00
C GLN A 38 2.00 8.19 8.27
N ASP A 39 2.78 9.14 8.78
CA ASP A 39 2.39 10.00 9.90
C ASP A 39 1.87 11.33 9.36
N PHE A 40 0.56 11.40 9.22
CA PHE A 40 -0.13 12.58 8.74
C PHE A 40 -0.35 13.58 9.88
N GLY A 41 0.40 14.70 9.84
CA GLY A 41 0.26 15.79 10.80
C GLY A 41 -0.95 16.67 10.50
N TYR A 42 -1.74 16.99 11.53
CA TYR A 42 -2.90 17.88 11.43
C TYR A 42 -3.07 18.75 12.69
N TYR A 43 -3.79 19.87 12.55
CA TYR A 43 -4.11 20.73 13.68
C TYR A 43 -5.47 20.32 14.26
N GLY A 44 -5.46 19.63 15.40
CA GLY A 44 -6.67 19.05 16.03
C GLY A 44 -7.79 20.03 16.29
N ASP A 45 -7.50 21.31 16.57
CA ASP A 45 -8.48 22.35 16.80
C ASP A 45 -8.99 23.04 15.52
N PHE A 46 -8.45 22.69 14.36
CA PHE A 46 -9.02 23.15 13.09
C PHE A 46 -10.21 22.29 12.70
N THR A 47 -11.16 22.88 11.98
CA THR A 47 -12.17 22.12 11.23
C THR A 47 -11.55 21.61 9.92
N ALA A 48 -12.17 20.61 9.27
CA ALA A 48 -11.70 20.10 7.99
C ALA A 48 -11.60 21.22 6.92
N VAL A 49 -12.61 22.06 6.83
CA VAL A 49 -12.61 23.23 5.92
C VAL A 49 -11.44 24.16 6.23
N ARG A 50 -11.23 24.50 7.51
CA ARG A 50 -10.13 25.39 7.92
C ARG A 50 -8.77 24.79 7.60
N PHE A 51 -8.60 23.50 7.85
CA PHE A 51 -7.36 22.78 7.58
C PHE A 51 -7.05 22.75 6.08
N LEU A 52 -8.01 22.35 5.25
CA LEU A 52 -7.80 22.27 3.79
C LEU A 52 -7.54 23.65 3.17
N ASN A 53 -8.24 24.70 3.61
CA ASN A 53 -7.95 26.06 3.16
C ASN A 53 -6.56 26.55 3.59
N TYR A 54 -6.11 26.19 4.80
CA TYR A 54 -4.76 26.48 5.25
C TYR A 54 -3.72 25.77 4.36
N MET A 55 -3.93 24.48 4.05
CA MET A 55 -3.05 23.73 3.15
C MET A 55 -3.06 24.27 1.72
N ALA A 56 -4.22 24.72 1.22
CA ALA A 56 -4.34 25.38 -0.08
C ALA A 56 -3.51 26.67 -0.13
N THR A 57 -3.52 27.44 0.97
CA THR A 57 -2.69 28.67 1.08
C THR A 57 -1.19 28.33 1.05
N LEU A 58 -0.76 27.27 1.76
CA LEU A 58 0.64 26.82 1.72
C LEU A 58 1.07 26.34 0.33
N LYS A 59 0.14 25.80 -0.46
CA LYS A 59 0.34 25.42 -1.85
C LYS A 59 0.22 26.61 -2.83
N ALA A 60 0.06 27.84 -2.34
CA ALA A 60 -0.13 29.05 -3.14
C ALA A 60 -1.32 29.00 -4.12
N LEU A 61 -2.38 28.28 -3.78
CA LEU A 61 -3.59 28.20 -4.61
C LEU A 61 -4.42 29.50 -4.48
N PRO A 62 -4.98 30.02 -5.58
CA PRO A 62 -5.87 31.18 -5.55
C PRO A 62 -7.09 30.92 -4.65
N ARG A 63 -7.53 31.93 -3.88
CA ARG A 63 -8.61 31.77 -2.89
C ARG A 63 -9.93 31.26 -3.48
N ASP A 64 -10.33 31.81 -4.62
CA ASP A 64 -11.59 31.45 -5.26
C ASP A 64 -11.56 29.99 -5.77
N TYR A 65 -10.43 29.58 -6.38
CA TYR A 65 -10.19 28.19 -6.76
C TYR A 65 -10.18 27.26 -5.54
N ALA A 66 -9.43 27.61 -4.49
CA ALA A 66 -9.31 26.80 -3.28
C ALA A 66 -10.66 26.54 -2.61
N LYS A 67 -11.56 27.53 -2.57
CA LYS A 67 -12.90 27.40 -1.96
C LYS A 67 -13.74 26.32 -2.66
N GLY A 68 -13.80 26.36 -3.98
CA GLY A 68 -14.51 25.34 -4.77
C GLY A 68 -13.87 23.97 -4.63
N ARG A 69 -12.54 23.93 -4.75
CA ARG A 69 -11.78 22.68 -4.66
C ARG A 69 -11.90 21.98 -3.30
N VAL A 70 -11.91 22.73 -2.21
CA VAL A 70 -12.11 22.18 -0.85
C VAL A 70 -13.47 21.51 -0.71
N GLU A 71 -14.54 22.13 -1.21
CA GLU A 71 -15.88 21.54 -1.17
C GLU A 71 -15.95 20.25 -2.01
N GLU A 72 -15.42 20.27 -3.23
CA GLU A 72 -15.34 19.10 -4.11
C GLU A 72 -14.58 17.93 -3.44
N LEU A 73 -13.42 18.21 -2.84
CA LEU A 73 -12.62 17.19 -2.19
C LEU A 73 -13.28 16.63 -0.93
N LEU A 74 -13.97 17.46 -0.15
CA LEU A 74 -14.73 16.99 1.02
C LEU A 74 -15.89 16.07 0.61
N GLU A 75 -16.49 16.32 -0.55
CA GLU A 75 -17.50 15.43 -1.12
C GLU A 75 -16.87 14.12 -1.62
N LEU A 76 -15.77 14.19 -2.38
CA LEU A 76 -15.03 13.03 -2.88
C LEU A 76 -14.63 12.06 -1.76
N VAL A 77 -14.16 12.59 -0.62
CA VAL A 77 -13.74 11.77 0.52
C VAL A 77 -14.88 11.49 1.52
N ASP A 78 -16.14 11.86 1.19
CA ASP A 78 -17.34 11.65 2.00
C ASP A 78 -17.19 12.19 3.45
N LEU A 79 -16.82 13.47 3.55
CA LEU A 79 -16.68 14.20 4.82
C LEU A 79 -17.44 15.54 4.82
N LYS A 80 -18.30 15.79 3.83
CA LYS A 80 -19.06 17.03 3.67
C LYS A 80 -19.92 17.35 4.88
N ASP A 81 -20.62 16.35 5.44
CA ASP A 81 -21.55 16.53 6.55
C ASP A 81 -20.86 16.86 7.88
N VAL A 82 -19.59 16.53 7.98
CA VAL A 82 -18.79 16.74 9.20
C VAL A 82 -17.71 17.81 9.04
N LYS A 83 -17.65 18.49 7.90
CA LYS A 83 -16.58 19.44 7.53
C LYS A 83 -16.32 20.55 8.54
N ASN A 84 -17.33 20.92 9.34
CA ASN A 84 -17.26 21.98 10.34
C ASN A 84 -16.91 21.45 11.76
N LYS A 85 -16.79 20.13 11.95
CA LYS A 85 -16.31 19.54 13.21
C LYS A 85 -14.79 19.65 13.28
N LYS A 86 -14.28 19.74 14.53
CA LYS A 86 -12.83 19.79 14.78
C LYS A 86 -12.17 18.44 14.46
N LEU A 87 -10.99 18.47 13.83
CA LEU A 87 -10.26 17.27 13.41
C LEU A 87 -9.92 16.34 14.56
N LYS A 88 -9.72 16.85 15.78
CA LYS A 88 -9.52 16.02 16.98
C LYS A 88 -10.70 15.09 17.33
N THR A 89 -11.88 15.33 16.74
CA THR A 89 -13.07 14.48 16.93
C THR A 89 -13.24 13.46 15.81
N TYR A 90 -12.35 13.44 14.84
CA TYR A 90 -12.40 12.52 13.70
C TYR A 90 -11.82 11.15 14.07
N SER A 91 -12.37 10.08 13.49
CA SER A 91 -11.75 8.76 13.53
C SER A 91 -10.45 8.72 12.73
N GLY A 92 -9.62 7.69 12.95
CA GLY A 92 -8.40 7.49 12.15
C GLY A 92 -8.68 7.43 10.66
N GLY A 93 -9.75 6.73 10.24
CA GLY A 93 -10.18 6.67 8.84
C GLY A 93 -10.63 8.02 8.29
N MET A 94 -11.35 8.82 9.07
CA MET A 94 -11.71 10.19 8.67
C MET A 94 -10.47 11.07 8.51
N LEU A 95 -9.49 10.98 9.40
CA LEU A 95 -8.23 11.72 9.29
C LEU A 95 -7.43 11.31 8.06
N ARG A 96 -7.35 10.00 7.75
CA ARG A 96 -6.71 9.53 6.51
C ARG A 96 -7.38 10.09 5.27
N ARG A 97 -8.71 10.15 5.24
CA ARG A 97 -9.48 10.75 4.14
C ARG A 97 -9.22 12.26 3.99
N ILE A 98 -9.07 13.01 5.09
CA ILE A 98 -8.61 14.41 5.04
C ILE A 98 -7.18 14.50 4.48
N GLY A 99 -6.30 13.56 4.81
CA GLY A 99 -4.97 13.48 4.24
C GLY A 99 -4.97 13.28 2.72
N ILE A 100 -5.88 12.43 2.18
CA ILE A 100 -6.08 12.30 0.73
C ILE A 100 -6.56 13.63 0.14
N ALA A 101 -7.59 14.24 0.72
CA ALA A 101 -8.11 15.52 0.25
C ALA A 101 -7.01 16.58 0.18
N GLN A 102 -6.16 16.66 1.21
CA GLN A 102 -5.01 17.57 1.25
C GLN A 102 -3.99 17.27 0.14
N ALA A 103 -3.71 15.99 -0.14
CA ALA A 103 -2.79 15.59 -1.19
C ALA A 103 -3.30 15.95 -2.60
N LEU A 104 -4.62 16.02 -2.78
CA LEU A 104 -5.28 16.29 -4.06
C LEU A 104 -5.60 17.78 -4.32
N LEU A 105 -5.28 18.68 -3.39
CA LEU A 105 -5.63 20.11 -3.50
C LEU A 105 -5.13 20.77 -4.79
N ASN A 106 -3.93 20.41 -5.24
CA ASN A 106 -3.27 20.97 -6.42
C ASN A 106 -3.47 20.14 -7.71
N GLU A 107 -4.52 19.30 -7.76
CA GLU A 107 -4.79 18.43 -8.93
C GLU A 107 -3.59 17.59 -9.36
N ALA A 108 -2.85 17.08 -8.37
CA ALA A 108 -1.63 16.33 -8.57
C ALA A 108 -1.78 15.20 -9.59
N ASP A 109 -0.86 15.14 -10.56
CA ASP A 109 -0.77 14.06 -11.57
C ASP A 109 -0.17 12.78 -10.96
N ILE A 110 0.67 12.93 -9.92
CA ILE A 110 1.34 11.84 -9.22
C ILE A 110 0.92 11.89 -7.76
N LEU A 111 0.19 10.88 -7.31
CA LEU A 111 -0.26 10.73 -5.93
C LEU A 111 0.59 9.67 -5.23
N ILE A 112 1.30 10.06 -4.18
CA ILE A 112 2.14 9.17 -3.38
C ILE A 112 1.50 8.97 -2.02
N LEU A 113 1.21 7.71 -1.67
CA LEU A 113 0.53 7.31 -0.45
C LEU A 113 1.41 6.33 0.33
N ASP A 114 1.86 6.74 1.50
CA ASP A 114 2.76 5.95 2.34
C ASP A 114 1.98 5.28 3.47
N GLU A 115 1.84 3.93 3.39
CA GLU A 115 1.06 3.10 4.34
C GLU A 115 -0.35 3.66 4.65
N PRO A 116 -1.15 4.00 3.63
CA PRO A 116 -2.36 4.79 3.84
C PRO A 116 -3.49 4.05 4.57
N THR A 117 -3.47 2.71 4.58
CA THR A 117 -4.50 1.85 5.18
C THR A 117 -4.12 1.30 6.55
N ALA A 118 -2.89 1.57 7.01
CA ALA A 118 -2.42 1.10 8.30
C ALA A 118 -3.32 1.60 9.45
N GLY A 119 -3.76 0.67 10.30
CA GLY A 119 -4.62 0.99 11.47
C GLY A 119 -6.09 1.29 11.14
N LEU A 120 -6.52 1.14 9.89
CA LEU A 120 -7.92 1.28 9.51
C LEU A 120 -8.71 -0.01 9.79
N ASP A 121 -9.97 0.13 10.17
CA ASP A 121 -10.90 -0.99 10.23
C ASP A 121 -11.26 -1.51 8.81
N PRO A 122 -11.81 -2.73 8.67
CA PRO A 122 -12.10 -3.31 7.37
C PRO A 122 -13.04 -2.47 6.49
N LYS A 123 -14.03 -1.79 7.07
CA LYS A 123 -14.98 -0.94 6.35
C LYS A 123 -14.28 0.30 5.78
N GLU A 124 -13.44 0.95 6.56
CA GLU A 124 -12.66 2.10 6.11
C GLU A 124 -11.61 1.71 5.06
N ARG A 125 -11.02 0.50 5.14
CA ARG A 125 -10.11 -0.01 4.08
C ARG A 125 -10.83 -0.17 2.75
N VAL A 126 -12.02 -0.77 2.74
CA VAL A 126 -12.82 -0.90 1.50
C VAL A 126 -13.13 0.47 0.91
N ARG A 127 -13.57 1.41 1.74
CA ARG A 127 -13.86 2.78 1.31
C ARG A 127 -12.62 3.47 0.73
N PHE A 128 -11.48 3.32 1.40
CA PHE A 128 -10.21 3.86 0.94
C PHE A 128 -9.81 3.29 -0.42
N ARG A 129 -9.86 1.95 -0.60
CA ARG A 129 -9.57 1.31 -1.88
C ARG A 129 -10.43 1.83 -3.02
N ASN A 130 -11.73 2.01 -2.78
CA ASN A 130 -12.65 2.57 -3.78
C ASN A 130 -12.25 4.00 -4.19
N ILE A 131 -11.87 4.85 -3.23
CA ILE A 131 -11.37 6.21 -3.52
C ILE A 131 -10.10 6.11 -4.39
N ILE A 132 -9.11 5.30 -4.00
CA ILE A 132 -7.85 5.16 -4.73
C ILE A 132 -8.08 4.62 -6.14
N SER A 133 -8.90 3.58 -6.30
CA SER A 133 -9.25 3.03 -7.62
C SER A 133 -9.89 4.08 -8.53
N SER A 134 -10.76 4.94 -8.00
CA SER A 134 -11.36 6.02 -8.78
C SER A 134 -10.34 7.09 -9.21
N LEU A 135 -9.33 7.36 -8.36
CA LEU A 135 -8.28 8.33 -8.61
C LEU A 135 -7.26 7.82 -9.64
N GLY A 136 -6.96 6.51 -9.66
CA GLY A 136 -5.98 5.90 -10.56
C GLY A 136 -6.32 5.99 -12.05
N LYS A 137 -7.57 6.25 -12.40
CA LYS A 137 -8.01 6.33 -13.81
C LYS A 137 -7.30 7.43 -14.62
N ASN A 138 -6.92 8.54 -13.98
CA ASN A 138 -6.43 9.73 -14.67
C ASN A 138 -5.11 10.25 -14.08
N ARG A 139 -4.43 9.46 -13.26
CA ARG A 139 -3.17 9.86 -12.62
C ARG A 139 -2.34 8.66 -12.20
N ILE A 140 -1.06 8.88 -11.97
CA ILE A 140 -0.18 7.86 -11.40
C ILE A 140 -0.41 7.83 -9.88
N VAL A 141 -0.78 6.66 -9.35
CA VAL A 141 -0.88 6.42 -7.90
C VAL A 141 0.21 5.46 -7.47
N LEU A 142 1.13 5.93 -6.65
CA LEU A 142 2.17 5.12 -6.04
C LEU A 142 1.83 4.89 -4.56
N LEU A 143 1.50 3.66 -4.21
CA LEU A 143 1.06 3.27 -2.88
C LEU A 143 2.08 2.30 -2.25
N SER A 144 2.55 2.57 -1.03
CA SER A 144 3.28 1.59 -0.23
C SER A 144 2.34 0.92 0.76
N THR A 145 2.48 -0.39 0.93
CA THR A 145 1.78 -1.15 1.96
C THR A 145 2.51 -2.45 2.25
N HIS A 146 2.35 -2.96 3.46
CA HIS A 146 2.72 -4.33 3.84
C HIS A 146 1.49 -5.25 3.88
N ILE A 147 0.30 -4.73 3.55
CA ILE A 147 -0.97 -5.47 3.58
C ILE A 147 -1.32 -5.86 2.15
N VAL A 148 -1.07 -7.12 1.81
CA VAL A 148 -1.24 -7.66 0.44
C VAL A 148 -2.68 -7.47 -0.06
N SER A 149 -3.68 -7.76 0.77
CA SER A 149 -5.10 -7.63 0.42
C SER A 149 -5.56 -6.20 0.07
N ASP A 150 -4.75 -5.18 0.35
CA ASP A 150 -5.10 -3.81 -0.01
C ASP A 150 -4.79 -3.48 -1.48
N ILE A 151 -3.90 -4.26 -2.11
CA ILE A 151 -3.44 -4.04 -3.48
C ILE A 151 -3.99 -5.04 -4.50
N GLU A 152 -4.40 -6.23 -4.09
CA GLU A 152 -4.91 -7.31 -4.97
C GLU A 152 -5.96 -6.84 -5.99
N TYR A 153 -6.78 -5.86 -5.64
CA TYR A 153 -7.89 -5.40 -6.49
C TYR A 153 -7.67 -4.04 -7.15
N ILE A 154 -6.58 -3.34 -6.85
CA ILE A 154 -6.40 -1.95 -7.28
C ILE A 154 -5.05 -1.69 -7.97
N ALA A 155 -4.08 -2.59 -7.86
CA ALA A 155 -2.76 -2.38 -8.41
C ALA A 155 -2.64 -2.95 -9.83
N ASP A 156 -2.33 -2.09 -10.80
CA ASP A 156 -1.98 -2.49 -12.17
C ASP A 156 -0.57 -3.05 -12.24
N CYS A 157 0.32 -2.59 -11.38
CA CYS A 157 1.72 -3.03 -11.30
C CYS A 157 2.18 -3.08 -9.85
N ILE A 158 2.79 -4.18 -9.45
CA ILE A 158 3.28 -4.44 -8.11
C ILE A 158 4.81 -4.45 -8.13
N LEU A 159 5.42 -3.72 -7.21
CA LEU A 159 6.85 -3.66 -6.98
C LEU A 159 7.16 -4.30 -5.63
N MET A 160 7.70 -5.52 -5.63
CA MET A 160 8.13 -6.17 -4.39
C MET A 160 9.52 -5.72 -4.00
N MET A 161 9.64 -5.18 -2.80
CA MET A 161 10.92 -4.71 -2.24
C MET A 161 11.32 -5.53 -1.01
N LYS A 162 12.63 -5.77 -0.88
CA LYS A 162 13.23 -6.41 0.29
C LYS A 162 14.59 -5.81 0.58
N ASN A 163 14.83 -5.40 1.82
CA ASN A 163 16.10 -4.80 2.26
C ASN A 163 16.58 -3.62 1.38
N GLY A 164 15.63 -2.83 0.85
CA GLY A 164 15.91 -1.69 -0.03
C GLY A 164 16.12 -2.05 -1.50
N GLU A 165 16.08 -3.32 -1.89
CA GLU A 165 16.22 -3.79 -3.26
C GLU A 165 14.87 -4.15 -3.87
N LEU A 166 14.68 -3.84 -5.16
CA LEU A 166 13.55 -4.31 -5.94
C LEU A 166 13.82 -5.76 -6.35
N ILE A 167 13.05 -6.70 -5.81
CA ILE A 167 13.25 -8.14 -6.05
C ILE A 167 12.35 -8.69 -7.16
N ARG A 168 11.18 -8.10 -7.39
CA ARG A 168 10.24 -8.48 -8.44
C ARG A 168 9.35 -7.30 -8.82
N GLN A 169 9.00 -7.21 -10.11
CA GLN A 169 8.00 -6.30 -10.65
C GLN A 169 7.08 -7.07 -11.59
N GLY A 170 5.78 -6.78 -11.56
CA GLY A 170 4.79 -7.38 -12.47
C GLY A 170 3.37 -7.11 -12.02
N THR A 171 2.43 -7.69 -12.74
CA THR A 171 1.01 -7.76 -12.36
C THR A 171 0.78 -8.85 -11.30
N GLU A 172 -0.37 -8.83 -10.64
CA GLU A 172 -0.77 -9.89 -9.72
C GLU A 172 -0.75 -11.27 -10.40
N ASN A 173 -1.31 -11.37 -11.60
CA ASN A 173 -1.35 -12.63 -12.35
C ASN A 173 0.04 -13.19 -12.67
N GLU A 174 0.99 -12.34 -13.04
CA GLU A 174 2.38 -12.76 -13.28
C GLU A 174 3.04 -13.24 -12.00
N MET A 175 2.82 -12.57 -10.89
CA MET A 175 3.39 -12.98 -9.60
C MET A 175 2.80 -14.29 -9.08
N ASN A 176 1.49 -14.49 -9.25
CA ASN A 176 0.82 -15.75 -8.88
C ASN A 176 1.30 -16.90 -9.79
N ALA A 177 1.47 -16.65 -11.09
CA ALA A 177 2.01 -17.65 -12.03
C ALA A 177 3.44 -18.08 -11.69
N ASP A 178 4.29 -17.16 -11.23
CA ASP A 178 5.68 -17.47 -10.83
C ASP A 178 5.77 -18.50 -9.68
N VAL A 179 4.73 -18.57 -8.83
CA VAL A 179 4.71 -19.45 -7.66
C VAL A 179 3.69 -20.58 -7.77
N GLN A 180 3.03 -20.69 -8.91
CA GLN A 180 2.12 -21.79 -9.20
C GLN A 180 2.89 -23.14 -9.16
N GLY A 181 2.38 -24.11 -8.38
CA GLY A 181 3.04 -25.38 -8.14
C GLY A 181 3.99 -25.39 -6.90
N TYR A 182 4.22 -24.24 -6.28
CA TYR A 182 4.96 -24.13 -5.02
C TYR A 182 4.07 -23.87 -3.81
N VAL A 183 2.76 -23.83 -4.02
CA VAL A 183 1.77 -23.65 -2.94
C VAL A 183 1.06 -24.97 -2.69
N TRP A 184 1.13 -25.42 -1.45
CA TRP A 184 0.66 -26.72 -1.02
C TRP A 184 -0.41 -26.59 0.05
N LYS A 185 -1.42 -27.43 -0.06
CA LYS A 185 -2.44 -27.62 0.96
C LYS A 185 -2.28 -29.03 1.54
N CYS A 186 -2.21 -29.14 2.86
CA CYS A 186 -2.15 -30.44 3.54
C CYS A 186 -2.96 -30.41 4.83
N VAL A 187 -3.54 -31.56 5.17
CA VAL A 187 -4.26 -31.77 6.43
C VAL A 187 -3.42 -32.71 7.29
N VAL A 188 -3.07 -32.25 8.49
CA VAL A 188 -2.18 -32.95 9.41
C VAL A 188 -2.74 -32.94 10.83
N PRO A 189 -2.38 -33.93 11.69
CA PRO A 189 -2.67 -33.87 13.12
C PRO A 189 -2.00 -32.64 13.77
N GLU A 190 -2.62 -32.11 14.82
CA GLU A 190 -2.11 -30.94 15.54
C GLU A 190 -0.66 -31.08 16.02
N CYS A 191 -0.25 -32.28 16.42
CA CYS A 191 1.12 -32.57 16.85
C CYS A 191 2.19 -32.39 15.77
N GLU A 192 1.84 -32.42 14.48
CA GLU A 192 2.78 -32.21 13.37
C GLU A 192 2.91 -30.71 12.96
N VAL A 193 2.00 -29.86 13.37
CA VAL A 193 1.94 -28.44 12.96
C VAL A 193 3.22 -27.71 13.33
N GLN A 194 3.70 -27.86 14.56
CA GLN A 194 4.91 -27.16 15.00
C GLN A 194 6.13 -27.57 14.17
N ARG A 195 6.32 -28.86 13.91
CA ARG A 195 7.42 -29.37 13.08
C ARG A 195 7.39 -28.82 11.66
N LEU A 196 6.20 -28.70 11.07
CA LEU A 196 6.04 -28.14 9.72
C LEU A 196 6.28 -26.63 9.69
N ASN A 197 5.82 -25.88 10.70
CA ASN A 197 6.09 -24.45 10.84
C ASN A 197 7.58 -24.13 11.01
N GLU A 198 8.34 -25.00 11.68
CA GLU A 198 9.80 -24.83 11.85
C GLU A 198 10.57 -25.09 10.54
N LYS A 199 10.02 -25.92 9.67
CA LYS A 199 10.69 -26.37 8.45
C LYS A 199 10.27 -25.61 7.19
N TYR A 200 9.03 -25.16 7.12
CA TYR A 200 8.43 -24.58 5.92
C TYR A 200 7.78 -23.23 6.22
N VAL A 201 7.55 -22.46 5.17
CA VAL A 201 6.79 -21.21 5.26
C VAL A 201 5.30 -21.54 5.20
N VAL A 202 4.61 -21.45 6.34
CA VAL A 202 3.16 -21.65 6.44
C VAL A 202 2.48 -20.30 6.26
N SER A 203 1.72 -20.15 5.18
CA SER A 203 0.99 -18.91 4.87
C SER A 203 -0.38 -18.84 5.57
N ASN A 204 -1.00 -20.00 5.82
CA ASN A 204 -2.27 -20.05 6.51
C ASN A 204 -2.45 -21.35 7.29
N LEU A 205 -3.23 -21.27 8.37
CA LEU A 205 -3.58 -22.39 9.24
C LEU A 205 -5.07 -22.33 9.58
N ARG A 206 -5.79 -23.44 9.37
CA ARG A 206 -7.20 -23.56 9.69
C ARG A 206 -7.50 -24.86 10.44
N ASN A 207 -8.13 -24.77 11.59
CA ASN A 207 -8.60 -25.95 12.32
C ASN A 207 -9.72 -26.65 11.54
N SER A 208 -9.61 -27.97 11.40
CA SER A 208 -10.56 -28.86 10.71
C SER A 208 -10.84 -30.09 11.58
N GLY A 209 -11.69 -29.95 12.59
CA GLY A 209 -11.99 -30.99 13.57
C GLY A 209 -10.77 -31.31 14.44
N GLU A 210 -10.32 -32.59 14.45
CA GLU A 210 -9.13 -33.05 15.17
C GLU A 210 -7.82 -32.80 14.39
N ASN A 211 -7.91 -32.30 13.16
CA ASN A 211 -6.79 -32.03 12.29
C ASN A 211 -6.67 -30.53 11.99
N VAL A 212 -5.54 -30.17 11.42
CA VAL A 212 -5.24 -28.80 11.00
C VAL A 212 -4.92 -28.80 9.50
N GLU A 213 -5.61 -27.97 8.76
CA GLU A 213 -5.33 -27.68 7.37
C GLU A 213 -4.26 -26.60 7.33
N LEU A 214 -3.13 -26.88 6.67
CA LEU A 214 -2.03 -25.95 6.46
C LEU A 214 -1.94 -25.57 4.99
N ARG A 215 -1.69 -24.28 4.75
CA ARG A 215 -1.26 -23.74 3.46
C ARG A 215 0.23 -23.43 3.55
N ILE A 216 1.03 -24.08 2.72
CA ILE A 216 2.49 -24.05 2.81
C ILE A 216 3.08 -23.59 1.48
N VAL A 217 4.02 -22.66 1.54
CA VAL A 217 4.80 -22.22 0.38
C VAL A 217 6.17 -22.88 0.41
N SER A 218 6.44 -23.78 -0.56
CA SER A 218 7.65 -24.59 -0.60
C SER A 218 7.95 -25.11 -1.99
N ASP A 219 9.24 -25.20 -2.35
CA ASP A 219 9.73 -25.80 -3.61
C ASP A 219 9.58 -27.33 -3.63
N ILE A 220 9.42 -27.94 -2.47
CA ILE A 220 9.29 -29.40 -2.31
C ILE A 220 7.99 -29.73 -1.62
N GLN A 221 7.41 -30.87 -1.97
CA GLN A 221 6.20 -31.37 -1.34
C GLN A 221 6.42 -31.57 0.18
N PRO A 222 5.67 -30.85 1.05
CA PRO A 222 5.93 -30.85 2.49
C PRO A 222 5.55 -32.16 3.19
N THR A 223 4.50 -32.84 2.71
CA THR A 223 4.02 -34.13 3.18
C THR A 223 3.54 -34.98 2.00
N LYS A 224 3.48 -36.31 2.17
CA LYS A 224 3.00 -37.23 1.12
C LYS A 224 1.56 -36.95 0.65
N ASN A 225 0.76 -36.39 1.53
CA ASN A 225 -0.65 -36.07 1.28
C ASN A 225 -0.87 -34.60 0.92
N ALA A 226 0.18 -33.83 0.70
CA ALA A 226 0.05 -32.45 0.29
C ALA A 226 -0.32 -32.36 -1.19
N GLU A 227 -1.31 -31.56 -1.50
CA GLU A 227 -1.77 -31.29 -2.85
C GLU A 227 -1.42 -29.83 -3.22
N THR A 228 -1.09 -29.61 -4.48
CA THR A 228 -0.89 -28.24 -4.98
C THR A 228 -2.22 -27.50 -5.04
N THR A 229 -2.20 -26.22 -4.73
CA THR A 229 -3.37 -25.36 -4.78
C THR A 229 -3.07 -24.08 -5.56
N GLU A 230 -4.10 -23.35 -5.96
CA GLU A 230 -3.97 -22.10 -6.66
C GLU A 230 -3.21 -21.07 -5.80
N ALA A 231 -2.24 -20.41 -6.41
CA ALA A 231 -1.40 -19.43 -5.73
C ALA A 231 -2.11 -18.09 -5.59
N THR A 232 -1.81 -17.38 -4.49
CA THR A 232 -2.28 -16.03 -4.22
C THR A 232 -1.11 -15.05 -4.16
N LEU A 233 -1.40 -13.76 -4.22
CA LEU A 233 -0.37 -12.72 -4.08
C LEU A 233 0.36 -12.79 -2.72
N GLU A 234 -0.34 -13.22 -1.66
CA GLU A 234 0.28 -13.44 -0.35
C GLU A 234 1.31 -14.58 -0.39
N ASP A 235 1.00 -15.68 -1.08
CA ASP A 235 1.95 -16.78 -1.28
C ASP A 235 3.16 -16.33 -2.10
N ALA A 236 2.94 -15.54 -3.15
CA ALA A 236 4.01 -14.96 -3.94
C ALA A 236 4.91 -14.06 -3.09
N TYR A 237 4.33 -13.19 -2.26
CA TYR A 237 5.09 -12.36 -1.33
C TYR A 237 5.94 -13.19 -0.37
N LEU A 238 5.37 -14.23 0.24
CA LEU A 238 6.09 -15.13 1.14
C LEU A 238 7.19 -15.91 0.42
N TYR A 239 6.93 -16.39 -0.78
CA TYR A 239 7.93 -17.10 -1.60
C TYR A 239 9.15 -16.22 -1.88
N TYR A 240 8.95 -15.01 -2.40
CA TYR A 240 10.04 -14.09 -2.73
C TYR A 240 10.78 -13.58 -1.49
N THR A 241 10.07 -13.37 -0.39
CA THR A 241 10.67 -12.78 0.81
C THR A 241 11.31 -13.80 1.75
N GLN A 242 10.86 -15.07 1.77
CA GLN A 242 11.29 -16.07 2.73
C GLN A 242 11.87 -17.33 2.07
N VAL A 243 11.20 -17.96 1.09
CA VAL A 243 11.62 -19.22 0.52
C VAL A 243 12.88 -19.07 -0.34
N LEU A 244 12.94 -18.12 -1.25
CA LEU A 244 14.13 -17.87 -2.09
C LEU A 244 15.38 -17.50 -1.27
N ARG A 245 15.24 -17.00 -0.06
CA ARG A 245 16.36 -16.68 0.83
C ARG A 245 17.09 -17.94 1.31
N GLY A 246 16.36 -19.03 1.56
CA GLY A 246 16.95 -20.32 1.95
C GLY A 246 17.93 -20.85 0.92
N LYS A 247 17.68 -20.62 -0.38
CA LYS A 247 18.56 -21.08 -1.48
C LYS A 247 19.85 -20.26 -1.59
N LYS A 248 19.84 -18.95 -1.35
CA LYS A 248 21.06 -18.13 -1.40
C LYS A 248 22.01 -18.39 -0.23
N ASN A 249 21.50 -18.83 0.91
CA ASN A 249 22.30 -19.14 2.10
C ASN A 249 22.74 -20.62 2.19
N ALA A 250 22.22 -21.50 1.32
CA ALA A 250 22.59 -22.91 1.27
C ALA A 250 23.71 -23.23 0.27
N VAL A 251 24.24 -22.21 -0.41
CA VAL A 251 25.34 -22.31 -1.40
C VAL A 251 26.53 -21.46 -0.90
N VAL A 252 26.96 -21.71 0.35
CA VAL A 252 28.27 -21.28 0.88
C VAL A 252 28.87 -22.44 1.62
#